data_8f3f413f743f881f50721b3ab98cb9cf
#
_entry.id   8f3f413f743f881f50721b3ab98cb9cf
#
_cell.length_a   1.000
_cell.length_b   1.000
_cell.length_c   1.000
_cell.angle_alpha   90.00
_cell.angle_beta   90.00
_cell.angle_gamma   90.00
#
_symmetry.space_group_name_H-M   'P 1'
#
loop_
_entity.id
_entity.type
_entity.pdbx_description
1 polymer ?
#
loop_
_entity_poly.entity_id
_entity_poly.type
_entity_poly.pdbx_seq_one_letter_code
_entity_poly.pdbx_strand_id
1 'polypeptide(L)'
;VQLSTNANIGSIRGWAVHPDHEMTHVDMYVDGEFSFSVPIGGQRMDVEDAFPDYSDSISSGYNQTVNWKNFNSGYHLVEVRAFNELGGYNSAYQEFCVTRFTKEFISDPAEIKLWQTQRFHVWNDRIVFEGLEVEGRRWNMELSWVTATQSFEITQTTAYEFIDEYTEYECVPEE
;
A
#
# COMPACT_ATOMS: atom_id res chain seq x y z
N VAL A 1 9.47 -2.70 8.09
CA VAL A 1 8.58 -1.77 7.38
C VAL A 1 7.31 -2.49 7.00
N GLN A 2 6.18 -1.87 7.24
CA GLN A 2 4.88 -2.35 6.81
C GLN A 2 4.19 -1.25 6.02
N LEU A 3 3.61 -1.63 4.89
CA LEU A 3 2.81 -0.75 4.04
C LEU A 3 1.34 -1.17 4.14
N SER A 4 0.44 -0.21 4.16
CA SER A 4 -0.99 -0.46 4.02
C SER A 4 -1.56 0.41 2.92
N THR A 5 -2.52 -0.14 2.19
CA THR A 5 -3.17 0.54 1.08
C THR A 5 -4.67 0.51 1.26
N ASN A 6 -5.29 1.68 1.21
CA ASN A 6 -6.72 1.83 1.03
C ASN A 6 -6.94 3.01 0.11
N ALA A 7 -7.51 2.77 -1.07
CA ALA A 7 -8.04 3.78 -1.97
C ALA A 7 -7.23 5.08 -2.05
N ASN A 8 -5.92 5.01 -2.33
CA ASN A 8 -4.98 6.13 -2.48
C ASN A 8 -4.31 6.66 -1.21
N ILE A 9 -4.83 6.36 -0.03
CA ILE A 9 -4.21 6.75 1.24
C ILE A 9 -3.82 5.48 1.99
N GLY A 10 -2.59 5.41 2.43
CA GLY A 10 -2.09 4.30 3.23
C GLY A 10 -1.14 4.77 4.30
N SER A 11 -0.46 3.85 4.95
CA SER A 11 0.55 4.18 5.95
C SER A 11 1.83 3.40 5.74
N ILE A 12 2.95 4.05 6.03
CA ILE A 12 4.24 3.42 6.23
C ILE A 12 4.47 3.40 7.74
N ARG A 13 4.65 2.22 8.31
CA ARG A 13 4.82 2.04 9.75
C ARG A 13 5.85 0.99 10.06
N GLY A 14 6.41 1.09 11.25
CA GLY A 14 7.40 0.14 11.74
C GLY A 14 7.89 0.50 13.12
N TRP A 15 9.06 -0.01 13.45
CA TRP A 15 9.78 0.29 14.68
C TRP A 15 11.29 0.27 14.40
N ALA A 16 12.03 0.95 15.27
CA ALA A 16 13.48 0.93 15.25
C ALA A 16 14.02 1.02 16.67
N VAL A 17 15.01 0.19 16.98
CA VAL A 17 15.72 0.15 18.28
C VAL A 17 17.22 0.00 18.05
N HIS A 18 18.01 0.44 19.04
CA HIS A 18 19.44 0.24 19.10
C HIS A 18 19.82 -0.17 20.51
N PRO A 19 20.76 -1.12 20.70
CA PRO A 19 21.12 -1.59 22.05
C PRO A 19 21.70 -0.51 22.95
N ASP A 20 22.48 0.44 22.39
CA ASP A 20 23.26 1.40 23.13
C ASP A 20 22.89 2.86 22.92
N HIS A 21 21.98 3.17 21.96
CA HIS A 21 21.69 4.54 21.55
C HIS A 21 20.20 4.78 21.33
N GLU A 22 19.73 5.94 21.72
CA GLU A 22 18.39 6.39 21.41
C GLU A 22 18.18 6.59 19.91
N MET A 23 17.03 6.12 19.41
CA MET A 23 16.59 6.38 18.06
C MET A 23 15.85 7.72 18.00
N THR A 24 16.19 8.58 17.05
CA THR A 24 15.67 9.95 17.01
C THR A 24 14.55 10.13 16.02
N HIS A 25 14.72 9.64 14.79
CA HIS A 25 13.76 9.79 13.70
C HIS A 25 13.99 8.73 12.62
N VAL A 26 13.05 8.68 11.70
CA VAL A 26 13.12 7.83 10.53
C VAL A 26 12.99 8.70 9.29
N ASP A 27 13.96 8.62 8.38
CA ASP A 27 13.87 9.24 7.07
C ASP A 27 13.37 8.25 6.04
N MET A 28 12.43 8.69 5.24
CA MET A 28 11.84 7.94 4.14
C MET A 28 12.39 8.42 2.81
N TYR A 29 12.90 7.49 2.03
CA TYR A 29 13.34 7.71 0.66
C TYR A 29 12.46 6.88 -0.27
N VAL A 30 12.07 7.45 -1.39
CA VAL A 30 11.35 6.72 -2.44
C VAL A 30 12.17 6.82 -3.71
N ASP A 31 12.52 5.69 -4.31
CA ASP A 31 13.35 5.59 -5.50
C ASP A 31 14.72 6.30 -5.36
N GLY A 32 15.24 6.30 -4.13
CA GLY A 32 16.51 6.95 -3.78
C GLY A 32 16.42 8.44 -3.46
N GLU A 33 15.24 9.07 -3.61
CA GLU A 33 15.03 10.48 -3.29
C GLU A 33 14.40 10.63 -1.89
N PHE A 34 14.93 11.58 -1.10
CA PHE A 34 14.36 11.92 0.20
C PHE A 34 12.92 12.43 0.04
N SER A 35 12.02 11.88 0.82
CA SER A 35 10.59 12.20 0.79
C SER A 35 10.13 12.98 2.02
N PHE A 36 10.35 12.41 3.21
CA PHE A 36 9.97 13.05 4.48
C PHE A 36 10.61 12.35 5.68
N SER A 37 10.65 13.05 6.83
CA SER A 37 11.07 12.49 8.13
C SER A 37 9.87 12.23 9.02
N VAL A 38 9.96 11.18 9.82
CA VAL A 38 8.95 10.77 10.80
C VAL A 38 9.60 10.63 12.16
N PRO A 39 9.06 11.25 13.23
CA PRO A 39 9.57 11.04 14.58
C PRO A 39 9.28 9.60 15.02
N ILE A 40 10.19 9.06 15.85
CA ILE A 40 9.98 7.84 16.61
C ILE A 40 9.36 8.23 17.96
N GLY A 41 8.51 7.38 18.52
CA GLY A 41 7.84 7.63 19.80
C GLY A 41 6.51 6.88 19.94
N GLY A 42 6.11 6.15 18.92
CA GLY A 42 4.90 5.32 18.99
C GLY A 42 5.09 4.13 19.94
N GLN A 43 4.10 3.88 20.78
CA GLN A 43 4.16 2.79 21.76
C GLN A 43 4.18 1.41 21.09
N ARG A 44 5.13 0.56 21.51
CA ARG A 44 5.35 -0.81 20.99
C ARG A 44 5.68 -1.77 22.13
N MET A 45 4.66 -2.24 22.82
CA MET A 45 4.82 -3.22 23.89
C MET A 45 5.44 -4.54 23.40
N ASP A 46 5.12 -4.94 22.18
CA ASP A 46 5.68 -6.12 21.54
C ASP A 46 7.19 -6.03 21.28
N VAL A 47 7.69 -4.81 21.02
CA VAL A 47 9.12 -4.57 20.86
C VAL A 47 9.82 -4.50 22.23
N GLU A 48 9.18 -3.91 23.23
CA GLU A 48 9.69 -3.90 24.61
C GLU A 48 9.83 -5.32 25.16
N ASP A 49 8.82 -6.17 24.93
CA ASP A 49 8.85 -7.58 25.33
C ASP A 49 9.99 -8.37 24.65
N ALA A 50 10.27 -8.03 23.38
CA ALA A 50 11.32 -8.70 22.60
C ALA A 50 12.73 -8.17 22.90
N PHE A 51 12.86 -6.90 23.28
CA PHE A 51 14.11 -6.18 23.50
C PHE A 51 14.08 -5.37 24.82
N PRO A 52 13.87 -6.02 25.98
CA PRO A 52 13.67 -5.33 27.25
C PRO A 52 14.90 -4.53 27.73
N ASP A 53 16.09 -4.93 27.29
CA ASP A 53 17.35 -4.28 27.67
C ASP A 53 17.74 -3.12 26.74
N TYR A 54 16.96 -2.85 25.67
CA TYR A 54 17.25 -1.79 24.73
C TYR A 54 16.61 -0.47 25.19
N SER A 55 17.37 0.61 25.08
CA SER A 55 16.88 1.94 25.40
C SER A 55 15.66 2.29 24.55
N ASP A 56 14.62 2.80 25.20
CA ASP A 56 13.38 3.27 24.56
C ASP A 56 12.64 2.27 23.66
N SER A 57 12.84 0.96 23.87
CA SER A 57 12.17 -0.07 23.08
C SER A 57 10.64 0.08 23.07
N ILE A 58 10.03 0.50 24.19
CA ILE A 58 8.59 0.79 24.29
C ILE A 58 8.15 1.93 23.38
N SER A 59 9.01 2.93 23.14
CA SER A 59 8.74 4.13 22.35
C SER A 59 9.33 4.06 20.95
N SER A 60 9.54 2.86 20.42
CA SER A 60 10.28 2.60 19.18
C SER A 60 9.47 2.72 17.90
N GLY A 61 8.15 2.91 17.99
CA GLY A 61 7.25 2.91 16.85
C GLY A 61 7.31 4.20 16.03
N TYR A 62 7.11 4.05 14.72
CA TYR A 62 6.84 5.16 13.81
C TYR A 62 5.66 4.83 12.90
N ASN A 63 4.93 5.86 12.46
CA ASN A 63 3.82 5.73 11.55
C ASN A 63 3.61 7.03 10.78
N GLN A 64 3.51 6.94 9.45
CA GLN A 64 3.24 8.05 8.57
C GLN A 64 2.17 7.70 7.55
N THR A 65 1.17 8.57 7.45
CA THR A 65 0.17 8.50 6.39
C THR A 65 0.77 8.97 5.07
N VAL A 66 0.55 8.22 4.02
CA VAL A 66 1.08 8.50 2.68
C VAL A 66 -0.08 8.53 1.67
N ASN A 67 -0.04 9.53 0.78
CA ASN A 67 -0.95 9.59 -0.36
C ASN A 67 -0.24 8.98 -1.58
N TRP A 68 -0.61 7.76 -1.93
CA TRP A 68 -0.02 7.02 -3.04
C TRP A 68 -0.25 7.66 -4.42
N LYS A 69 -1.23 8.57 -4.54
CA LYS A 69 -1.44 9.35 -5.77
C LYS A 69 -0.27 10.26 -6.15
N ASN A 70 0.59 10.59 -5.18
CA ASN A 70 1.73 11.47 -5.43
C ASN A 70 2.87 10.77 -6.19
N PHE A 71 2.83 9.43 -6.29
CA PHE A 71 3.82 8.64 -7.02
C PHE A 71 3.30 8.31 -8.42
N ASN A 72 4.18 8.14 -9.38
CA ASN A 72 3.84 7.71 -10.73
C ASN A 72 3.34 6.27 -10.74
N SER A 73 2.75 5.81 -11.85
CA SER A 73 2.44 4.40 -12.04
C SER A 73 3.74 3.60 -12.20
N GLY A 74 3.76 2.38 -11.67
CA GLY A 74 4.90 1.48 -11.76
C GLY A 74 5.42 1.03 -10.40
N TYR A 75 6.57 0.37 -10.42
CA TYR A 75 7.29 -0.06 -9.22
C TYR A 75 8.03 1.09 -8.56
N HIS A 76 7.99 1.09 -7.24
CA HIS A 76 8.71 2.02 -6.39
C HIS A 76 9.39 1.27 -5.26
N LEU A 77 10.55 1.75 -4.84
CA LEU A 77 11.28 1.25 -3.70
C LEU A 77 11.22 2.27 -2.56
N VAL A 78 10.66 1.89 -1.42
CA VAL A 78 10.80 2.64 -0.17
C VAL A 78 12.05 2.16 0.55
N GLU A 79 12.94 3.08 0.85
CA GLU A 79 14.00 2.89 1.83
C GLU A 79 13.64 3.68 3.09
N VAL A 80 13.71 3.02 4.22
CA VAL A 80 13.49 3.62 5.55
C VAL A 80 14.81 3.62 6.27
N ARG A 81 15.36 4.80 6.58
CA ARG A 81 16.59 4.97 7.36
C ARG A 81 16.24 5.41 8.76
N ALA A 82 16.52 4.58 9.75
CA ALA A 82 16.30 4.90 11.15
C ALA A 82 17.61 5.41 11.77
N PHE A 83 17.59 6.66 12.24
CA PHE A 83 18.76 7.36 12.78
C PHE A 83 18.80 7.30 14.30
N ASN A 84 19.98 7.10 14.85
CA ASN A 84 20.25 7.25 16.27
C ASN A 84 20.75 8.68 16.60
N GLU A 85 20.89 8.99 17.87
CA GLU A 85 21.35 10.28 18.40
C GLU A 85 22.77 10.69 17.94
N LEU A 86 23.59 9.73 17.53
CA LEU A 86 24.95 9.97 17.01
C LEU A 86 24.98 10.18 15.49
N GLY A 87 23.82 10.10 14.81
CA GLY A 87 23.72 10.21 13.37
C GLY A 87 24.03 8.92 12.60
N GLY A 88 24.28 7.82 13.29
CA GLY A 88 24.34 6.49 12.67
C GLY A 88 22.95 6.03 12.25
N TYR A 89 22.84 5.25 11.18
CA TYR A 89 21.57 4.71 10.75
C TYR A 89 21.65 3.28 10.22
N ASN A 90 20.50 2.60 10.23
CA ASN A 90 20.24 1.36 9.53
C ASN A 90 19.10 1.54 8.56
N SER A 91 19.12 0.79 7.45
CA SER A 91 18.09 0.84 6.40
C SER A 91 17.27 -0.43 6.34
N ALA A 92 16.00 -0.25 6.04
CA ALA A 92 15.09 -1.33 5.64
C ALA A 92 14.38 -0.93 4.34
N TYR A 93 14.08 -1.91 3.50
CA TYR A 93 13.53 -1.69 2.16
C TYR A 93 12.20 -2.41 2.00
N GLN A 94 11.30 -1.80 1.22
CA GLN A 94 10.04 -2.42 0.80
C GLN A 94 9.67 -1.92 -0.59
N GLU A 95 9.34 -2.85 -1.47
CA GLU A 95 8.77 -2.52 -2.79
C GLU A 95 7.26 -2.34 -2.73
N PHE A 96 6.75 -1.44 -3.55
CA PHE A 96 5.33 -1.29 -3.80
C PHE A 96 5.09 -0.92 -5.28
N CYS A 97 3.89 -1.22 -5.76
CA CYS A 97 3.49 -0.86 -7.12
C CYS A 97 2.29 0.09 -7.06
N VAL A 98 2.37 1.19 -7.81
CA VAL A 98 1.26 2.11 -8.02
C VAL A 98 0.60 1.78 -9.35
N THR A 99 -0.66 1.37 -9.30
CA THR A 99 -1.48 1.18 -10.48
C THR A 99 -2.49 2.33 -10.56
N ARG A 100 -2.54 3.01 -11.69
CA ARG A 100 -3.55 4.02 -11.98
C ARG A 100 -4.52 3.47 -12.99
N PHE A 101 -5.80 3.58 -12.66
CA PHE A 101 -6.86 3.35 -13.62
C PHE A 101 -7.12 4.69 -14.31
N THR A 102 -6.59 4.87 -15.51
CA THR A 102 -6.99 5.98 -16.38
C THR A 102 -8.38 5.65 -16.92
N LYS A 103 -9.36 6.49 -16.59
CA LYS A 103 -10.69 6.38 -17.18
C LYS A 103 -10.73 7.28 -18.39
N GLU A 104 -10.81 6.70 -19.57
CA GLU A 104 -11.36 7.41 -20.71
C GLU A 104 -12.84 7.70 -20.45
N PHE A 105 -13.30 8.83 -20.90
CA PHE A 105 -14.72 9.17 -20.83
C PHE A 105 -15.49 8.25 -21.77
N ILE A 106 -16.24 7.30 -21.21
CA ILE A 106 -17.11 6.41 -21.98
C ILE A 106 -18.42 7.15 -22.23
N SER A 107 -18.60 7.64 -23.45
CA SER A 107 -19.81 8.34 -23.86
C SER A 107 -20.95 7.38 -24.20
N ASP A 108 -20.61 6.18 -24.66
CA ASP A 108 -21.57 5.14 -25.00
C ASP A 108 -21.51 3.98 -24.01
N PRO A 109 -22.57 3.75 -23.20
CA PRO A 109 -22.63 2.61 -22.29
C PRO A 109 -22.45 1.24 -22.96
N ALA A 110 -22.67 1.12 -24.28
CA ALA A 110 -22.45 -0.12 -25.02
C ALA A 110 -20.97 -0.52 -25.12
N GLU A 111 -20.06 0.42 -24.88
CA GLU A 111 -18.62 0.13 -24.78
C GLU A 111 -18.23 -0.51 -23.44
N ILE A 112 -19.13 -0.48 -22.46
CA ILE A 112 -18.92 -1.12 -21.16
C ILE A 112 -19.11 -2.62 -21.31
N LYS A 113 -18.02 -3.37 -21.17
CA LYS A 113 -18.01 -4.82 -21.42
C LYS A 113 -18.16 -5.64 -20.13
N LEU A 114 -19.13 -5.32 -19.28
CA LEU A 114 -19.40 -6.09 -18.05
C LEU A 114 -19.70 -7.57 -18.33
N TRP A 115 -20.25 -7.88 -19.51
CA TRP A 115 -20.53 -9.25 -19.94
C TRP A 115 -19.25 -10.09 -20.18
N GLN A 116 -18.07 -9.48 -20.23
CA GLN A 116 -16.77 -10.16 -20.30
C GLN A 116 -16.23 -10.55 -18.92
N THR A 117 -16.93 -10.15 -17.86
CA THR A 117 -16.60 -10.58 -16.49
C THR A 117 -16.69 -12.11 -16.39
N GLN A 118 -15.68 -12.75 -15.83
CA GLN A 118 -15.60 -14.21 -15.72
C GLN A 118 -16.64 -14.75 -14.76
N ARG A 119 -16.80 -14.09 -13.63
CA ARG A 119 -17.77 -14.40 -12.58
C ARG A 119 -18.20 -13.14 -11.86
N PHE A 120 -19.38 -13.17 -11.28
CA PHE A 120 -19.83 -12.16 -10.33
C PHE A 120 -20.60 -12.82 -9.19
N HIS A 121 -20.46 -12.24 -8.00
CA HIS A 121 -21.15 -12.68 -6.79
C HIS A 121 -21.88 -11.48 -6.18
N VAL A 122 -23.10 -11.70 -5.76
CA VAL A 122 -23.96 -10.65 -5.20
C VAL A 122 -24.42 -11.07 -3.82
N TRP A 123 -24.21 -10.20 -2.84
CA TRP A 123 -24.77 -10.26 -1.49
C TRP A 123 -25.64 -9.03 -1.23
N ASN A 124 -26.24 -8.94 -0.07
CA ASN A 124 -27.15 -7.84 0.24
C ASN A 124 -26.47 -6.45 0.21
N ASP A 125 -25.19 -6.39 0.54
CA ASP A 125 -24.41 -5.16 0.73
C ASP A 125 -23.16 -5.08 -0.15
N ARG A 126 -22.94 -6.09 -1.00
CA ARG A 126 -21.68 -6.24 -1.74
C ARG A 126 -21.87 -6.93 -3.08
N ILE A 127 -21.15 -6.47 -4.08
CA ILE A 127 -21.04 -7.09 -5.40
C ILE A 127 -19.55 -7.28 -5.70
N VAL A 128 -19.17 -8.49 -6.10
CA VAL A 128 -17.81 -8.80 -6.53
C VAL A 128 -17.83 -9.24 -7.99
N PHE A 129 -17.00 -8.60 -8.79
CA PHE A 129 -16.72 -8.99 -10.18
C PHE A 129 -15.34 -9.65 -10.22
N GLU A 130 -15.25 -10.87 -10.77
CA GLU A 130 -13.99 -11.57 -10.96
C GLU A 130 -13.58 -11.55 -12.44
N GLY A 131 -12.36 -11.13 -12.71
CA GLY A 131 -11.81 -11.09 -14.06
C GLY A 131 -12.45 -10.02 -14.96
N LEU A 132 -12.91 -8.92 -14.39
CA LEU A 132 -13.41 -7.77 -15.13
C LEU A 132 -12.28 -7.19 -15.98
N GLU A 133 -12.49 -7.07 -17.29
CA GLU A 133 -11.51 -6.47 -18.18
C GLU A 133 -11.65 -4.95 -18.17
N VAL A 134 -10.54 -4.28 -17.81
CA VAL A 134 -10.40 -2.83 -17.83
C VAL A 134 -9.07 -2.51 -18.50
N GLU A 135 -9.09 -1.77 -19.61
CA GLU A 135 -7.89 -1.36 -20.34
C GLU A 135 -6.97 -2.54 -20.72
N GLY A 136 -7.56 -3.66 -21.16
CA GLY A 136 -6.82 -4.86 -21.56
C GLY A 136 -6.23 -5.69 -20.43
N ARG A 137 -6.49 -5.33 -19.17
CA ARG A 137 -6.09 -6.08 -17.98
C ARG A 137 -7.31 -6.63 -17.26
N ARG A 138 -7.13 -7.73 -16.55
CA ARG A 138 -8.19 -8.34 -15.76
C ARG A 138 -8.03 -8.06 -14.28
N TRP A 139 -9.17 -7.76 -13.64
CA TRP A 139 -9.24 -7.36 -12.25
C TRP A 139 -10.39 -8.06 -11.53
N ASN A 140 -10.18 -8.28 -10.24
CA ASN A 140 -11.29 -8.51 -9.33
C ASN A 140 -11.67 -7.17 -8.71
N MET A 141 -12.95 -6.84 -8.74
CA MET A 141 -13.46 -5.58 -8.23
C MET A 141 -14.59 -5.84 -7.24
N GLU A 142 -14.48 -5.27 -6.06
CA GLU A 142 -15.55 -5.30 -5.07
C GLU A 142 -16.21 -3.93 -4.95
N LEU A 143 -17.55 -3.93 -5.05
CA LEU A 143 -18.39 -2.79 -4.71
C LEU A 143 -19.13 -3.11 -3.42
N SER A 144 -19.03 -2.25 -2.43
CA SER A 144 -19.79 -2.37 -1.18
C SER A 144 -20.76 -1.22 -1.01
N TRP A 145 -21.88 -1.49 -0.35
CA TRP A 145 -22.83 -0.45 0.00
C TRP A 145 -22.24 0.49 1.06
N VAL A 146 -22.16 1.77 0.72
CA VAL A 146 -21.70 2.82 1.65
C VAL A 146 -22.88 3.61 2.15
N THR A 147 -23.24 3.38 3.40
CA THR A 147 -24.41 4.02 4.03
C THR A 147 -24.33 5.55 4.06
N ALA A 148 -23.13 6.10 4.20
CA ALA A 148 -22.91 7.54 4.23
C ALA A 148 -23.28 8.24 2.91
N THR A 149 -23.02 7.59 1.78
CA THR A 149 -23.29 8.12 0.43
C THR A 149 -24.54 7.52 -0.20
N GLN A 150 -25.17 6.54 0.46
CA GLN A 150 -26.34 5.81 -0.05
C GLN A 150 -26.13 5.25 -1.45
N SER A 151 -24.93 4.68 -1.69
CA SER A 151 -24.54 4.15 -3.00
C SER A 151 -23.60 2.94 -2.85
N PHE A 152 -23.49 2.15 -3.93
CA PHE A 152 -22.41 1.18 -4.06
C PHE A 152 -21.15 1.90 -4.53
N GLU A 153 -20.06 1.69 -3.81
CA GLU A 153 -18.75 2.27 -4.13
C GLU A 153 -17.72 1.16 -4.29
N ILE A 154 -16.73 1.38 -5.16
CA ILE A 154 -15.61 0.46 -5.32
C ILE A 154 -14.79 0.52 -4.04
N THR A 155 -14.77 -0.57 -3.28
CA THR A 155 -14.03 -0.69 -2.02
C THR A 155 -12.72 -1.45 -2.17
N GLN A 156 -12.64 -2.33 -3.16
CA GLN A 156 -11.41 -3.09 -3.41
C GLN A 156 -11.25 -3.38 -4.91
N THR A 157 -10.00 -3.33 -5.38
CA THR A 157 -9.58 -3.85 -6.67
C THR A 157 -8.29 -4.64 -6.51
N THR A 158 -8.27 -5.87 -7.05
CA THR A 158 -7.07 -6.72 -7.06
C THR A 158 -6.85 -7.26 -8.46
N ALA A 159 -5.60 -7.49 -8.84
CA ALA A 159 -5.32 -8.16 -10.11
C ALA A 159 -6.03 -9.52 -10.14
N TYR A 160 -6.63 -9.86 -11.28
CA TYR A 160 -7.21 -11.18 -11.48
C TYR A 160 -6.10 -12.18 -11.78
N GLU A 161 -5.85 -13.05 -10.83
CA GLU A 161 -4.89 -14.14 -10.99
C GLU A 161 -5.54 -15.26 -11.79
N PHE A 162 -5.06 -15.49 -13.02
CA PHE A 162 -5.18 -16.83 -13.56
C PHE A 162 -4.26 -17.72 -12.71
N ILE A 163 -4.84 -18.69 -12.02
CA ILE A 163 -4.07 -19.81 -11.47
C ILE A 163 -3.69 -20.72 -12.65
N ASP A 164 -2.82 -20.23 -13.50
CA ASP A 164 -1.95 -21.04 -14.31
C ASP A 164 -0.59 -21.03 -13.61
N GLU A 165 -0.05 -22.17 -13.33
CA GLU A 165 1.07 -22.48 -12.45
C GLU A 165 2.39 -21.74 -12.71
N TYR A 166 2.44 -20.75 -13.60
CA TYR A 166 3.66 -20.03 -13.96
C TYR A 166 3.38 -18.63 -14.54
N THR A 167 3.21 -17.62 -13.70
CA THR A 167 3.59 -16.25 -14.10
C THR A 167 3.89 -15.39 -12.87
N GLU A 168 5.15 -14.95 -12.74
CA GLU A 168 5.55 -13.81 -11.94
C GLU A 168 4.80 -12.58 -12.43
N TYR A 169 4.17 -11.84 -11.51
CA TYR A 169 3.46 -10.62 -11.83
C TYR A 169 4.47 -9.51 -12.10
N GLU A 170 4.63 -9.14 -13.35
CA GLU A 170 5.29 -7.90 -13.72
C GLU A 170 4.26 -6.76 -13.68
N CYS A 171 4.46 -5.80 -12.77
CA CYS A 171 3.90 -4.46 -12.90
C CYS A 171 4.61 -3.81 -14.09
N VAL A 172 4.03 -3.81 -15.27
CA VAL A 172 4.66 -3.24 -16.45
C VAL A 172 4.50 -1.73 -16.39
N PRO A 173 5.59 -0.94 -16.36
CA PRO A 173 5.48 0.50 -16.55
C PRO A 173 4.95 0.76 -17.96
N GLU A 174 4.01 1.68 -18.10
CA GLU A 174 3.59 2.17 -19.41
C GLU A 174 4.78 2.92 -20.05
N GLU A 175 5.12 2.56 -21.30
CA GLU A 175 6.08 3.30 -22.14
C GLU A 175 5.51 4.67 -22.56
#